data_4f3529c50986f9b6c2435583e96b5953
#
_entry.id   4f3529c50986f9b6c2435583e96b5953
#
_cell.length_a   1.000
_cell.length_b   1.000
_cell.length_c   1.000
_cell.angle_alpha   90.00
_cell.angle_beta   90.00
_cell.angle_gamma   90.00
#
_symmetry.space_group_name_H-M   'P 1'
#
loop_
_entity.id
_entity.type
_entity.pdbx_description
1 polymer ?
#
loop_
_entity_poly.entity_id
_entity_poly.type
_entity_poly.pdbx_seq_one_letter_code
_entity_poly.pdbx_strand_id
1 'polypeptide(L)'
;MRRRKIHSVAMLALMALLLSPSDAAEPSIKLVAAEFPPLTTNTGGHPSGVVLEVVSEACRRAGIALEFRFLPWQRAQLETLASNDVLIIPFTRTPSRETQYQWIAPVLEFHTVLVTLAKPPSSVDEARKLVVGYVRGTSFKDEAEHAGFAYVEETDDDVTNARKLKLGRIGAWVTTDLMARGVYRQAGFDPAELKYGPTLGPVKVSWVAASHEFPKEIAARIADTIDRMRADGSYQAIVKRYR
;
A
#
# COMPACT_ATOMS: atom_id res chain seq x y z
N MET A 1 -38.32 8.21 -66.53
CA MET A 1 -38.47 7.71 -65.16
C MET A 1 -37.13 7.11 -64.61
N ARG A 2 -36.09 7.93 -64.36
CA ARG A 2 -34.76 7.39 -63.86
C ARG A 2 -34.00 8.35 -62.94
N ARG A 3 -34.67 9.19 -62.13
CA ARG A 3 -34.00 10.16 -61.23
C ARG A 3 -34.37 10.09 -59.74
N ARG A 4 -35.11 9.05 -59.26
CA ARG A 4 -35.57 8.98 -57.85
C ARG A 4 -34.86 7.93 -56.97
N LYS A 5 -33.89 7.15 -57.46
CA LYS A 5 -33.26 6.10 -56.68
C LYS A 5 -31.86 6.45 -56.08
N ILE A 6 -31.29 7.60 -56.41
CA ILE A 6 -29.92 7.95 -55.98
C ILE A 6 -29.91 8.65 -54.61
N HIS A 7 -31.01 9.28 -54.19
CA HIS A 7 -31.05 10.05 -52.91
C HIS A 7 -31.26 9.19 -51.66
N SER A 8 -31.80 7.98 -51.80
CA SER A 8 -32.06 7.07 -50.62
C SER A 8 -30.82 6.33 -50.15
N VAL A 9 -29.83 6.07 -51.02
CA VAL A 9 -28.60 5.37 -50.64
C VAL A 9 -27.63 6.33 -49.94
N ALA A 10 -27.58 7.58 -50.30
CA ALA A 10 -26.71 8.59 -49.65
C ALA A 10 -27.14 8.92 -48.22
N MET A 11 -28.45 8.86 -47.91
CA MET A 11 -28.98 9.16 -46.59
C MET A 11 -28.76 8.01 -45.58
N LEU A 12 -28.70 6.74 -46.04
CA LEU A 12 -28.34 5.59 -45.17
C LEU A 12 -26.85 5.55 -44.84
N ALA A 13 -25.97 6.00 -45.73
CA ALA A 13 -24.51 6.04 -45.48
C ALA A 13 -24.12 7.15 -44.51
N LEU A 14 -24.87 8.25 -44.43
CA LEU A 14 -24.60 9.35 -43.50
C LEU A 14 -25.05 9.06 -42.08
N MET A 15 -26.01 8.15 -41.86
CA MET A 15 -26.50 7.74 -40.53
C MET A 15 -25.61 6.70 -39.87
N ALA A 16 -24.78 5.97 -40.64
CA ALA A 16 -23.82 5.01 -40.12
C ALA A 16 -22.52 5.65 -39.56
N LEU A 17 -22.23 6.92 -39.86
CA LEU A 17 -21.05 7.64 -39.38
C LEU A 17 -21.24 8.29 -38.00
N LEU A 18 -22.43 8.25 -37.41
CA LEU A 18 -22.70 8.85 -36.07
C LEU A 18 -22.64 7.87 -34.91
N LEU A 19 -22.33 6.61 -35.18
CA LEU A 19 -22.04 5.60 -34.14
C LEU A 19 -20.52 5.45 -33.93
N SER A 20 -19.83 6.57 -33.71
CA SER A 20 -18.52 6.47 -33.07
C SER A 20 -18.75 5.89 -31.69
N PRO A 21 -18.05 4.78 -31.28
CA PRO A 21 -18.08 4.37 -29.91
C PRO A 21 -17.62 5.57 -29.09
N SER A 22 -18.46 6.01 -28.19
CA SER A 22 -18.04 6.98 -27.16
C SER A 22 -16.81 6.39 -26.51
N ASP A 23 -15.68 7.04 -26.69
CA ASP A 23 -14.45 6.78 -25.96
C ASP A 23 -14.74 7.16 -24.49
N ALA A 24 -15.47 6.27 -23.81
CA ALA A 24 -15.69 6.41 -22.39
C ALA A 24 -14.29 6.28 -21.78
N ALA A 25 -13.69 7.41 -21.41
CA ALA A 25 -12.42 7.44 -20.71
C ALA A 25 -12.47 6.38 -19.60
N GLU A 26 -11.54 5.42 -19.65
CA GLU A 26 -11.46 4.40 -18.61
C GLU A 26 -11.44 5.10 -17.26
N PRO A 27 -12.25 4.66 -16.28
CA PRO A 27 -12.28 5.31 -14.98
C PRO A 27 -10.87 5.28 -14.37
N SER A 28 -10.28 6.45 -14.21
CA SER A 28 -8.99 6.60 -13.55
C SER A 28 -9.22 6.50 -12.05
N ILE A 29 -8.58 5.51 -11.43
CA ILE A 29 -8.59 5.31 -9.97
C ILE A 29 -7.30 5.86 -9.39
N LYS A 30 -7.42 6.64 -8.32
CA LYS A 30 -6.26 7.11 -7.57
C LYS A 30 -5.76 6.01 -6.64
N LEU A 31 -4.46 5.73 -6.69
CA LEU A 31 -3.79 4.83 -5.77
C LEU A 31 -2.89 5.66 -4.84
N VAL A 32 -3.32 5.83 -3.61
CA VAL A 32 -2.56 6.58 -2.60
C VAL A 32 -1.69 5.66 -1.77
N ALA A 33 -0.48 6.13 -1.48
CA ALA A 33 0.51 5.43 -0.68
C ALA A 33 1.36 6.44 0.12
N ALA A 34 2.13 5.95 1.08
CA ALA A 34 3.27 6.65 1.65
C ALA A 34 4.58 5.93 1.32
N GLU A 35 5.71 6.54 1.65
CA GLU A 35 7.04 5.94 1.48
C GLU A 35 7.26 4.86 2.55
N PHE A 36 7.11 3.60 2.16
CA PHE A 36 7.33 2.41 2.98
C PHE A 36 8.19 1.37 2.24
N PRO A 37 9.48 1.66 1.97
CA PRO A 37 10.33 0.74 1.22
C PRO A 37 10.55 -0.59 1.96
N PRO A 38 10.50 -1.74 1.29
CA PRO A 38 10.34 -1.94 -0.15
C PRO A 38 8.88 -2.13 -0.60
N LEU A 39 7.88 -1.83 0.26
CA LEU A 39 6.46 -2.08 -0.03
C LEU A 39 5.93 -1.10 -1.06
N THR A 40 6.18 0.18 -0.84
CA THR A 40 5.82 1.32 -1.71
C THR A 40 6.92 2.37 -1.64
N THR A 41 7.40 2.84 -2.79
CA THR A 41 8.42 3.88 -2.93
C THR A 41 8.15 4.76 -4.13
N ASN A 42 8.64 6.00 -4.09
CA ASN A 42 8.60 6.94 -5.22
C ASN A 42 9.95 7.59 -5.44
N THR A 43 10.94 6.81 -5.82
CA THR A 43 12.30 7.30 -6.02
C THR A 43 12.41 8.08 -7.33
N GLY A 44 12.70 9.37 -7.24
CA GLY A 44 12.86 10.23 -8.41
C GLY A 44 11.61 10.37 -9.28
N GLY A 45 10.41 10.25 -8.69
CA GLY A 45 9.14 10.29 -9.42
C GLY A 45 8.75 8.96 -10.07
N HIS A 46 9.48 7.89 -9.79
CA HIS A 46 9.20 6.54 -10.29
C HIS A 46 8.61 5.65 -9.18
N PRO A 47 7.26 5.48 -9.16
CA PRO A 47 6.58 4.59 -8.22
C PRO A 47 7.05 3.15 -8.37
N SER A 48 7.41 2.49 -7.27
CA SER A 48 7.83 1.09 -7.24
C SER A 48 7.57 0.46 -5.86
N GLY A 49 7.85 -0.83 -5.72
CA GLY A 49 7.68 -1.56 -4.47
C GLY A 49 6.74 -2.74 -4.61
N VAL A 50 6.95 -3.76 -3.78
CA VAL A 50 6.29 -5.06 -3.95
C VAL A 50 4.76 -4.97 -3.90
N VAL A 51 4.20 -4.20 -2.97
CA VAL A 51 2.73 -4.04 -2.85
C VAL A 51 2.20 -3.20 -3.99
N LEU A 52 2.92 -2.12 -4.34
CA LEU A 52 2.55 -1.25 -5.45
C LEU A 52 2.55 -2.02 -6.79
N GLU A 53 3.58 -2.83 -7.06
CA GLU A 53 3.67 -3.59 -8.30
C GLU A 53 2.59 -4.68 -8.42
N VAL A 54 2.27 -5.39 -7.32
CA VAL A 54 1.18 -6.37 -7.32
C VAL A 54 -0.15 -5.71 -7.66
N VAL A 55 -0.46 -4.58 -7.00
CA VAL A 55 -1.73 -3.88 -7.20
C VAL A 55 -1.80 -3.22 -8.58
N SER A 56 -0.70 -2.64 -9.05
CA SER A 56 -0.61 -2.05 -10.40
C SER A 56 -0.83 -3.10 -11.49
N GLU A 57 -0.20 -4.26 -11.37
CA GLU A 57 -0.38 -5.36 -12.33
C GLU A 57 -1.82 -5.90 -12.29
N ALA A 58 -2.42 -6.01 -11.11
CA ALA A 58 -3.81 -6.42 -10.98
C ALA A 58 -4.76 -5.41 -11.65
N CYS A 59 -4.58 -4.11 -11.42
CA CYS A 59 -5.39 -3.08 -12.05
C CYS A 59 -5.20 -3.07 -13.58
N ARG A 60 -3.95 -3.16 -14.06
CA ARG A 60 -3.64 -3.26 -15.50
C ARG A 60 -4.35 -4.44 -16.17
N ARG A 61 -4.32 -5.62 -15.55
CA ARG A 61 -5.02 -6.83 -16.07
C ARG A 61 -6.54 -6.69 -15.99
N ALA A 62 -7.02 -5.94 -15.01
CA ALA A 62 -8.45 -5.62 -14.86
C ALA A 62 -8.91 -4.49 -15.78
N GLY A 63 -8.05 -3.86 -16.62
CA GLY A 63 -8.38 -2.71 -17.45
C GLY A 63 -8.74 -1.48 -16.63
N ILE A 64 -8.02 -1.21 -15.54
CA ILE A 64 -8.21 -0.07 -14.64
C ILE A 64 -6.96 0.80 -14.72
N ALA A 65 -7.12 2.04 -15.16
CA ALA A 65 -6.04 3.04 -15.16
C ALA A 65 -5.80 3.57 -13.74
N LEU A 66 -4.53 3.69 -13.34
CA LEU A 66 -4.14 4.21 -12.02
C LEU A 66 -3.42 5.55 -12.13
N GLU A 67 -3.80 6.47 -11.24
CA GLU A 67 -3.05 7.67 -10.92
C GLU A 67 -2.36 7.48 -9.56
N PHE A 68 -1.03 7.47 -9.53
CA PHE A 68 -0.27 7.28 -8.29
C PHE A 68 -0.09 8.58 -7.53
N ARG A 69 -0.37 8.55 -6.22
CA ARG A 69 -0.17 9.70 -5.33
C ARG A 69 0.53 9.28 -4.05
N PHE A 70 1.68 9.88 -3.77
CA PHE A 70 2.38 9.68 -2.50
C PHE A 70 2.08 10.83 -1.55
N LEU A 71 1.61 10.49 -0.37
CA LEU A 71 1.12 11.44 0.64
C LEU A 71 1.66 11.06 2.02
N PRO A 72 1.75 12.03 2.96
CA PRO A 72 1.92 11.68 4.37
C PRO A 72 0.82 10.70 4.79
N TRP A 73 1.20 9.68 5.58
CA TRP A 73 0.32 8.51 5.81
C TRP A 73 -1.07 8.84 6.35
N GLN A 74 -1.16 9.76 7.31
CA GLN A 74 -2.47 10.18 7.82
C GLN A 74 -3.32 10.87 6.76
N ARG A 75 -2.69 11.66 5.87
CA ARG A 75 -3.39 12.33 4.77
C ARG A 75 -3.90 11.32 3.74
N ALA A 76 -3.12 10.28 3.44
CA ALA A 76 -3.57 9.20 2.56
C ALA A 76 -4.83 8.52 3.10
N GLN A 77 -4.89 8.25 4.42
CA GLN A 77 -6.07 7.68 5.06
C GLN A 77 -7.29 8.59 4.97
N LEU A 78 -7.13 9.89 5.27
CA LEU A 78 -8.23 10.85 5.19
C LEU A 78 -8.75 11.02 3.76
N GLU A 79 -7.86 11.09 2.76
CA GLU A 79 -8.23 11.20 1.36
C GLU A 79 -9.01 9.97 0.89
N THR A 80 -8.60 8.77 1.33
CA THR A 80 -9.30 7.54 1.02
C THR A 80 -10.73 7.54 1.57
N LEU A 81 -10.91 7.94 2.83
CA LEU A 81 -12.25 7.95 3.45
C LEU A 81 -13.18 9.01 2.85
N ALA A 82 -12.63 10.10 2.32
CA ALA A 82 -13.39 11.20 1.74
C ALA A 82 -13.74 11.00 0.25
N SER A 83 -13.34 9.88 -0.36
CA SER A 83 -13.43 9.70 -1.83
C SER A 83 -14.04 8.34 -2.19
N ASN A 84 -14.64 8.29 -3.37
CA ASN A 84 -15.20 7.05 -3.94
C ASN A 84 -14.35 6.48 -5.10
N ASP A 85 -13.20 7.09 -5.40
CA ASP A 85 -12.28 6.74 -6.49
C ASP A 85 -10.84 6.51 -6.01
N VAL A 86 -10.63 6.34 -4.69
CA VAL A 86 -9.30 6.21 -4.08
C VAL A 86 -9.11 4.83 -3.48
N LEU A 87 -8.01 4.18 -3.87
CA LEU A 87 -7.44 2.98 -3.22
C LEU A 87 -6.26 3.38 -2.33
N ILE A 88 -6.08 2.73 -1.19
CA ILE A 88 -4.95 2.91 -0.30
C ILE A 88 -4.13 1.63 -0.16
N ILE A 89 -2.80 1.75 -0.22
CA ILE A 89 -1.80 0.70 0.01
C ILE A 89 -0.53 1.26 0.70
N PRO A 90 0.27 0.40 1.35
CA PRO A 90 -0.07 -0.88 1.96
C PRO A 90 -0.93 -0.62 3.20
N PHE A 91 -2.06 -1.28 3.37
CA PHE A 91 -2.97 -0.96 4.47
C PHE A 91 -3.20 -2.14 5.39
N THR A 92 -2.81 -2.03 6.65
CA THR A 92 -2.99 -3.09 7.64
C THR A 92 -4.40 -3.06 8.21
N ARG A 93 -5.06 -4.22 8.17
CA ARG A 93 -6.38 -4.42 8.76
C ARG A 93 -6.24 -4.54 10.28
N THR A 94 -6.95 -3.68 11.01
CA THR A 94 -6.97 -3.64 12.48
C THR A 94 -8.41 -3.53 12.98
N PRO A 95 -8.69 -3.90 14.25
CA PRO A 95 -10.03 -3.72 14.83
C PRO A 95 -10.55 -2.29 14.75
N SER A 96 -9.67 -1.30 14.93
CA SER A 96 -10.03 0.13 14.87
C SER A 96 -10.40 0.61 13.47
N ARG A 97 -9.96 -0.09 12.42
CA ARG A 97 -10.22 0.23 11.01
C ARG A 97 -11.30 -0.62 10.38
N GLU A 98 -11.68 -1.72 11.04
CA GLU A 98 -12.51 -2.79 10.47
C GLU A 98 -13.82 -2.27 9.84
N THR A 99 -14.49 -1.36 10.51
CA THR A 99 -15.78 -0.79 10.09
C THR A 99 -15.68 0.49 9.29
N GLN A 100 -14.47 1.00 9.06
CA GLN A 100 -14.26 2.27 8.37
C GLN A 100 -13.94 2.11 6.88
N TYR A 101 -13.41 0.96 6.49
CA TYR A 101 -12.89 0.72 5.14
C TYR A 101 -13.51 -0.50 4.49
N GLN A 102 -13.63 -0.46 3.18
CA GLN A 102 -13.86 -1.61 2.33
C GLN A 102 -12.52 -2.32 2.11
N TRP A 103 -12.42 -3.56 2.59
CA TRP A 103 -11.24 -4.42 2.43
C TRP A 103 -11.36 -5.20 1.13
N ILE A 104 -10.50 -4.88 0.15
CA ILE A 104 -10.63 -5.40 -1.22
C ILE A 104 -9.90 -6.73 -1.37
N ALA A 105 -8.59 -6.74 -1.12
CA ALA A 105 -7.79 -7.97 -1.25
C ALA A 105 -6.57 -7.94 -0.32
N PRO A 106 -6.19 -9.08 0.29
CA PRO A 106 -4.90 -9.23 0.96
C PRO A 106 -3.79 -9.25 -0.08
N VAL A 107 -2.66 -8.59 0.21
CA VAL A 107 -1.54 -8.49 -0.73
C VAL A 107 -0.28 -9.18 -0.23
N LEU A 108 0.17 -8.90 1.00
CA LEU A 108 1.45 -9.39 1.50
C LEU A 108 1.41 -9.60 3.01
N GLU A 109 1.98 -10.71 3.47
CA GLU A 109 2.17 -10.99 4.90
C GLU A 109 3.50 -10.46 5.41
N PHE A 110 3.52 -10.00 6.65
CA PHE A 110 4.71 -9.49 7.34
C PHE A 110 4.61 -9.67 8.86
N HIS A 111 5.76 -9.52 9.54
CA HIS A 111 5.82 -9.45 10.99
C HIS A 111 6.15 -8.04 11.44
N THR A 112 5.47 -7.56 12.47
CA THR A 112 5.91 -6.38 13.21
C THR A 112 7.03 -6.80 14.14
N VAL A 113 8.15 -6.08 14.10
CA VAL A 113 9.37 -6.40 14.84
C VAL A 113 9.91 -5.18 15.58
N LEU A 114 10.62 -5.44 16.66
CA LEU A 114 11.50 -4.46 17.30
C LEU A 114 12.88 -4.52 16.65
N VAL A 115 13.39 -3.38 16.22
CA VAL A 115 14.74 -3.27 15.65
C VAL A 115 15.59 -2.38 16.56
N THR A 116 16.81 -2.81 16.86
CA THR A 116 17.79 -2.12 17.72
C THR A 116 19.16 -2.07 17.06
N LEU A 117 20.09 -1.28 17.60
CA LEU A 117 21.51 -1.31 17.23
C LEU A 117 22.37 -1.99 18.31
N ALA A 118 21.90 -1.96 19.54
CA ALA A 118 22.53 -2.68 20.67
C ALA A 118 22.05 -4.15 20.71
N LYS A 119 22.44 -4.88 21.75
CA LYS A 119 21.90 -6.23 22.00
C LYS A 119 20.36 -6.15 22.05
N PRO A 120 19.66 -6.91 21.20
CA PRO A 120 18.20 -6.86 21.17
C PRO A 120 17.64 -7.48 22.46
N PRO A 121 16.48 -6.98 22.93
CA PRO A 121 15.76 -7.61 24.02
C PRO A 121 15.36 -9.04 23.64
N SER A 122 15.40 -9.95 24.59
CA SER A 122 15.04 -11.35 24.39
C SER A 122 13.53 -11.59 24.44
N SER A 123 12.78 -10.64 24.98
CA SER A 123 11.32 -10.68 25.09
C SER A 123 10.71 -9.29 25.00
N VAL A 124 9.38 -9.24 24.77
CA VAL A 124 8.60 -7.98 24.80
C VAL A 124 8.68 -7.34 26.18
N ASP A 125 8.66 -8.13 27.26
CA ASP A 125 8.74 -7.61 28.64
C ASP A 125 10.06 -6.89 28.91
N GLU A 126 11.16 -7.42 28.41
CA GLU A 126 12.47 -6.76 28.50
C GLU A 126 12.47 -5.44 27.70
N ALA A 127 11.82 -5.43 26.55
CA ALA A 127 11.73 -4.28 25.68
C ALA A 127 10.91 -3.11 26.26
N ARG A 128 9.99 -3.36 27.19
CA ARG A 128 9.13 -2.30 27.79
C ARG A 128 9.91 -1.17 28.47
N LYS A 129 11.17 -1.38 28.78
CA LYS A 129 12.05 -0.36 29.39
C LYS A 129 12.66 0.61 28.35
N LEU A 130 12.54 0.28 27.08
CA LEU A 130 13.10 1.08 26.00
C LEU A 130 12.15 2.20 25.59
N VAL A 131 12.71 3.32 25.13
CA VAL A 131 11.96 4.30 24.34
C VAL A 131 11.80 3.71 22.96
N VAL A 132 10.56 3.51 22.48
CA VAL A 132 10.28 2.94 21.17
C VAL A 132 9.74 3.99 20.21
N GLY A 133 10.19 3.97 18.96
CA GLY A 133 9.70 4.85 17.91
C GLY A 133 8.86 4.12 16.89
N TYR A 134 7.80 4.77 16.37
CA TYR A 134 7.00 4.28 15.25
C TYR A 134 6.39 5.43 14.43
N VAL A 135 5.86 5.11 13.25
CA VAL A 135 5.18 6.10 12.40
C VAL A 135 3.74 6.29 12.84
N ARG A 136 3.37 7.55 13.02
CA ARG A 136 2.02 7.97 13.42
C ARG A 136 0.95 7.50 12.44
N GLY A 137 -0.18 7.05 12.97
CA GLY A 137 -1.32 6.59 12.16
C GLY A 137 -1.13 5.22 11.52
N THR A 138 -0.02 4.51 11.82
CA THR A 138 0.16 3.09 11.43
C THR A 138 -0.50 2.16 12.45
N SER A 139 -0.58 0.86 12.13
CA SER A 139 -1.01 -0.18 13.08
C SER A 139 0.00 -0.39 14.22
N PHE A 140 1.21 0.15 14.09
CA PHE A 140 2.26 0.01 15.10
C PHE A 140 1.90 0.65 16.43
N LYS A 141 1.03 1.68 16.41
CA LYS A 141 0.46 2.25 17.63
C LYS A 141 -0.28 1.19 18.43
N ASP A 142 -1.25 0.51 17.80
CA ASP A 142 -2.06 -0.54 18.47
C ASP A 142 -1.16 -1.63 19.05
N GLU A 143 -0.11 -2.00 18.32
CA GLU A 143 0.85 -3.04 18.76
C GLU A 143 1.76 -2.57 19.89
N ALA A 144 2.21 -1.33 19.86
CA ALA A 144 3.00 -0.74 20.93
C ALA A 144 2.18 -0.61 22.23
N GLU A 145 0.91 -0.23 22.13
CA GLU A 145 -0.02 -0.16 23.27
C GLU A 145 -0.29 -1.56 23.86
N HIS A 146 -0.60 -2.56 23.01
CA HIS A 146 -0.80 -3.93 23.45
C HIS A 146 0.45 -4.56 24.09
N ALA A 147 1.63 -4.21 23.57
CA ALA A 147 2.90 -4.63 24.14
C ALA A 147 3.20 -3.97 25.50
N GLY A 148 2.51 -2.90 25.85
CA GLY A 148 2.65 -2.19 27.11
C GLY A 148 3.93 -1.35 27.21
N PHE A 149 4.39 -0.73 26.09
CA PHE A 149 5.50 0.20 26.12
C PHE A 149 5.11 1.48 26.86
N ALA A 150 5.90 1.87 27.86
CA ALA A 150 5.66 3.07 28.65
C ALA A 150 6.15 4.37 27.97
N TYR A 151 7.15 4.24 27.11
CA TYR A 151 7.81 5.36 26.47
C TYR A 151 7.77 5.19 24.95
N VAL A 152 6.94 6.00 24.29
CA VAL A 152 6.74 5.95 22.83
C VAL A 152 7.03 7.31 22.21
N GLU A 153 7.65 7.32 21.04
CA GLU A 153 7.85 8.49 20.19
C GLU A 153 7.22 8.26 18.83
N GLU A 154 6.29 9.12 18.45
CA GLU A 154 5.69 9.11 17.13
C GLU A 154 6.48 9.99 16.16
N THR A 155 6.63 9.51 14.92
CA THR A 155 7.23 10.25 13.82
C THR A 155 6.29 10.29 12.62
N ASP A 156 6.60 11.16 11.66
CA ASP A 156 5.80 11.25 10.42
C ASP A 156 6.27 10.26 9.34
N ASP A 157 7.51 9.73 9.46
CA ASP A 157 8.11 8.77 8.53
C ASP A 157 9.12 7.84 9.22
N ASP A 158 9.40 6.70 8.60
CA ASP A 158 10.31 5.70 9.13
C ASP A 158 11.80 6.08 8.98
N VAL A 159 12.17 6.93 8.02
CA VAL A 159 13.54 7.44 7.90
C VAL A 159 13.93 8.26 9.13
N THR A 160 12.98 9.01 9.67
CA THR A 160 13.15 9.74 10.93
C THR A 160 13.35 8.79 12.12
N ASN A 161 12.60 7.67 12.19
CA ASN A 161 12.80 6.63 13.20
C ASN A 161 14.20 5.99 13.07
N ALA A 162 14.63 5.64 11.87
CA ALA A 162 15.95 5.10 11.60
C ALA A 162 17.07 6.04 12.08
N ARG A 163 16.94 7.36 11.82
CA ARG A 163 17.87 8.39 12.30
C ARG A 163 17.87 8.52 13.82
N LYS A 164 16.69 8.51 14.46
CA LYS A 164 16.57 8.55 15.93
C LYS A 164 17.23 7.32 16.56
N LEU A 165 17.05 6.13 15.98
CA LEU A 165 17.69 4.89 16.42
C LEU A 165 19.22 5.02 16.30
N LYS A 166 19.74 5.51 15.18
CA LYS A 166 21.17 5.72 14.97
C LYS A 166 21.78 6.70 15.96
N LEU A 167 21.05 7.73 16.35
CA LEU A 167 21.48 8.74 17.33
C LEU A 167 21.24 8.33 18.78
N GLY A 168 20.70 7.12 19.04
CA GLY A 168 20.38 6.66 20.39
C GLY A 168 19.24 7.43 21.07
N ARG A 169 18.41 8.18 20.31
CA ARG A 169 17.25 8.92 20.84
C ARG A 169 16.08 7.98 21.14
N ILE A 170 15.98 6.88 20.41
CA ILE A 170 15.09 5.74 20.71
C ILE A 170 15.96 4.51 20.91
N GLY A 171 15.55 3.64 21.83
CA GLY A 171 16.22 2.37 22.11
C GLY A 171 15.82 1.24 21.15
N ALA A 172 14.61 1.31 20.62
CA ALA A 172 14.11 0.41 19.59
C ALA A 172 13.16 1.11 18.62
N TRP A 173 13.07 0.59 17.42
CA TRP A 173 12.17 1.03 16.37
C TRP A 173 11.18 -0.09 16.05
N VAL A 174 9.87 0.22 16.15
CA VAL A 174 8.77 -0.66 15.77
C VAL A 174 8.52 -0.49 14.28
N THR A 175 8.76 -1.54 13.52
CA THR A 175 8.63 -1.56 12.06
C THR A 175 8.29 -2.98 11.59
N THR A 176 8.44 -3.28 10.31
CA THR A 176 8.27 -4.63 9.79
C THR A 176 9.60 -5.29 9.45
N ASP A 177 9.62 -6.62 9.49
CA ASP A 177 10.76 -7.44 9.03
C ASP A 177 11.15 -7.14 7.57
N LEU A 178 10.16 -6.71 6.76
CA LEU A 178 10.36 -6.36 5.35
C LEU A 178 10.95 -4.96 5.16
N MET A 179 10.53 -3.99 5.99
CA MET A 179 10.85 -2.56 5.80
C MET A 179 12.19 -2.17 6.41
N ALA A 180 12.55 -2.72 7.57
CA ALA A 180 13.65 -2.26 8.40
C ALA A 180 14.95 -2.00 7.60
N ARG A 181 15.38 -2.99 6.80
CA ARG A 181 16.64 -2.89 6.03
C ARG A 181 16.58 -1.86 4.91
N GLY A 182 15.44 -1.78 4.22
CA GLY A 182 15.22 -0.84 3.12
C GLY A 182 15.24 0.60 3.61
N VAL A 183 14.47 0.89 4.65
CA VAL A 183 14.40 2.22 5.27
C VAL A 183 15.75 2.64 5.87
N TYR A 184 16.44 1.72 6.56
CA TYR A 184 17.73 2.04 7.16
C TYR A 184 18.79 2.40 6.11
N ARG A 185 18.78 1.71 4.96
CA ARG A 185 19.62 2.04 3.81
C ARG A 185 19.23 3.39 3.20
N GLN A 186 17.92 3.67 3.07
CA GLN A 186 17.43 4.96 2.58
C GLN A 186 17.85 6.13 3.48
N ALA A 187 17.94 5.88 4.80
CA ALA A 187 18.46 6.85 5.76
C ALA A 187 19.98 7.10 5.65
N GLY A 188 20.69 6.35 4.80
CA GLY A 188 22.13 6.45 4.57
C GLY A 188 22.98 5.57 5.51
N PHE A 189 22.40 4.55 6.15
CA PHE A 189 23.09 3.69 7.12
C PHE A 189 23.24 2.25 6.60
N ASP A 190 24.19 1.50 7.18
CA ASP A 190 24.40 0.10 6.85
C ASP A 190 23.36 -0.81 7.54
N PRO A 191 22.48 -1.51 6.78
CA PRO A 191 21.50 -2.43 7.36
C PRO A 191 22.09 -3.61 8.13
N ALA A 192 23.38 -3.88 8.00
CA ALA A 192 24.06 -4.94 8.78
C ALA A 192 24.18 -4.58 10.28
N GLU A 193 24.06 -3.30 10.64
CA GLU A 193 24.05 -2.85 12.04
C GLU A 193 22.77 -3.26 12.77
N LEU A 194 21.67 -3.48 12.04
CA LEU A 194 20.37 -3.76 12.63
C LEU A 194 20.34 -5.11 13.33
N LYS A 195 19.83 -5.10 14.55
CA LYS A 195 19.55 -6.30 15.35
C LYS A 195 18.05 -6.44 15.54
N TYR A 196 17.55 -7.62 15.28
CA TYR A 196 16.13 -7.91 15.37
C TYR A 196 15.79 -8.49 16.74
N GLY A 197 14.88 -7.86 17.45
CA GLY A 197 14.29 -8.31 18.70
C GLY A 197 13.04 -9.15 18.47
N PRO A 198 12.18 -9.29 19.49
CA PRO A 198 10.96 -10.08 19.39
C PRO A 198 9.98 -9.47 18.39
N THR A 199 9.14 -10.33 17.81
CA THR A 199 7.96 -9.92 17.04
C THR A 199 6.89 -9.38 18.00
N LEU A 200 6.12 -8.40 17.52
CA LEU A 200 4.97 -7.84 18.21
C LEU A 200 3.67 -8.37 17.59
N GLY A 201 2.96 -9.17 18.38
CA GLY A 201 1.69 -9.75 17.93
C GLY A 201 1.80 -10.82 16.85
N PRO A 202 0.68 -11.22 16.24
CA PRO A 202 0.62 -12.22 15.17
C PRO A 202 1.10 -11.67 13.84
N VAL A 203 1.28 -12.56 12.86
CA VAL A 203 1.47 -12.19 11.43
C VAL A 203 0.38 -11.22 11.01
N LYS A 204 0.78 -10.18 10.34
CA LYS A 204 -0.09 -9.15 9.76
C LYS A 204 -0.19 -9.30 8.26
N VAL A 205 -1.26 -8.75 7.71
CA VAL A 205 -1.48 -8.74 6.27
C VAL A 205 -1.64 -7.30 5.79
N SER A 206 -0.90 -6.95 4.77
CA SER A 206 -1.13 -5.74 4.00
C SER A 206 -2.27 -5.96 3.01
N TRP A 207 -3.21 -5.05 2.94
CA TRP A 207 -4.39 -5.08 2.09
C TRP A 207 -4.39 -3.92 1.09
N VAL A 208 -5.15 -4.11 0.02
CA VAL A 208 -5.77 -3.00 -0.72
C VAL A 208 -7.06 -2.67 -0.02
N ALA A 209 -7.27 -1.40 0.28
CA ALA A 209 -8.51 -0.93 0.88
C ALA A 209 -9.02 0.35 0.20
N ALA A 210 -10.28 0.69 0.46
CA ALA A 210 -10.94 1.90 -0.03
C ALA A 210 -11.99 2.36 0.96
N SER A 211 -12.68 3.48 0.68
CA SER A 211 -13.89 3.85 1.40
C SER A 211 -15.04 2.90 1.08
N HIS A 212 -16.11 2.92 1.87
CA HIS A 212 -17.33 2.14 1.58
C HIS A 212 -18.07 2.62 0.32
N GLU A 213 -17.81 3.86 -0.09
CA GLU A 213 -18.38 4.46 -1.32
C GLU A 213 -17.65 4.03 -2.59
N PHE A 214 -16.52 3.34 -2.46
CA PHE A 214 -15.77 2.85 -3.63
C PHE A 214 -16.59 1.78 -4.38
N PRO A 215 -16.65 1.81 -5.74
CA PRO A 215 -17.48 0.91 -6.54
C PRO A 215 -17.15 -0.56 -6.29
N LYS A 216 -18.15 -1.33 -5.84
CA LYS A 216 -18.00 -2.76 -5.49
C LYS A 216 -17.57 -3.62 -6.67
N GLU A 217 -18.03 -3.29 -7.87
CA GLU A 217 -17.69 -4.00 -9.11
C GLU A 217 -16.21 -3.84 -9.44
N ILE A 218 -15.65 -2.65 -9.24
CA ILE A 218 -14.22 -2.39 -9.44
C ILE A 218 -13.41 -3.10 -8.36
N ALA A 219 -13.85 -3.03 -7.11
CA ALA A 219 -13.21 -3.74 -5.99
C ALA A 219 -13.16 -5.26 -6.24
N ALA A 220 -14.27 -5.86 -6.67
CA ALA A 220 -14.34 -7.30 -6.99
C ALA A 220 -13.39 -7.67 -8.14
N ARG A 221 -13.34 -6.87 -9.21
CA ARG A 221 -12.42 -7.11 -10.35
C ARG A 221 -10.96 -7.09 -9.92
N ILE A 222 -10.57 -6.18 -9.02
CA ILE A 222 -9.20 -6.13 -8.47
C ILE A 222 -8.92 -7.38 -7.65
N ALA A 223 -9.82 -7.76 -6.73
CA ALA A 223 -9.67 -8.93 -5.88
C ALA A 223 -9.52 -10.22 -6.71
N ASP A 224 -10.46 -10.48 -7.64
CA ASP A 224 -10.44 -11.64 -8.54
C ASP A 224 -9.16 -11.69 -9.39
N THR A 225 -8.63 -10.51 -9.77
CA THR A 225 -7.41 -10.47 -10.56
C THR A 225 -6.18 -10.79 -9.73
N ILE A 226 -6.11 -10.32 -8.47
CA ILE A 226 -5.04 -10.72 -7.54
C ILE A 226 -5.07 -12.24 -7.30
N ASP A 227 -6.25 -12.84 -7.16
CA ASP A 227 -6.37 -14.29 -6.99
C ASP A 227 -5.94 -15.07 -8.24
N ARG A 228 -6.29 -14.59 -9.43
CA ARG A 228 -5.76 -15.15 -10.69
C ARG A 228 -4.24 -15.03 -10.78
N MET A 229 -3.65 -13.91 -10.35
CA MET A 229 -2.19 -13.74 -10.32
C MET A 229 -1.51 -14.69 -9.35
N ARG A 230 -2.17 -15.07 -8.25
CA ARG A 230 -1.67 -16.13 -7.36
C ARG A 230 -1.70 -17.49 -8.02
N ALA A 231 -2.77 -17.79 -8.74
CA ALA A 231 -2.96 -19.06 -9.43
C ALA A 231 -2.00 -19.25 -10.62
N ASP A 232 -1.70 -18.19 -11.37
CA ASP A 232 -0.82 -18.24 -12.55
C ASP A 232 0.68 -18.04 -12.23
N GLY A 233 1.04 -17.79 -10.97
CA GLY A 233 2.41 -17.60 -10.52
C GLY A 233 2.99 -16.21 -10.73
N SER A 234 2.29 -15.28 -11.36
CA SER A 234 2.79 -13.93 -11.61
C SER A 234 2.90 -13.09 -10.32
N TYR A 235 2.02 -13.31 -9.35
CA TYR A 235 2.17 -12.74 -8.02
C TYR A 235 3.50 -13.15 -7.38
N GLN A 236 3.83 -14.44 -7.37
CA GLN A 236 5.07 -14.97 -6.82
C GLN A 236 6.31 -14.42 -7.54
N ALA A 237 6.22 -14.25 -8.86
CA ALA A 237 7.29 -13.66 -9.65
C ALA A 237 7.58 -12.19 -9.24
N ILE A 238 6.54 -11.40 -8.94
CA ILE A 238 6.71 -10.04 -8.40
C ILE A 238 7.36 -10.10 -7.01
N VAL A 239 6.77 -10.84 -6.07
CA VAL A 239 7.25 -10.90 -4.67
C VAL A 239 8.70 -11.37 -4.58
N LYS A 240 9.10 -12.33 -5.43
CA LYS A 240 10.48 -12.88 -5.45
C LYS A 240 11.55 -11.82 -5.77
N ARG A 241 11.22 -10.75 -6.49
CA ARG A 241 12.19 -9.68 -6.80
C ARG A 241 12.57 -8.82 -5.58
N TYR A 242 11.79 -8.91 -4.51
CA TYR A 242 11.93 -8.10 -3.30
C TYR A 242 12.41 -8.89 -2.05
N ARG A 243 12.68 -10.18 -2.19
CA ARG A 243 13.15 -11.08 -1.13
C ARG A 243 14.66 -11.34 -1.14
#